data_ba0c852fc38cf0206f67e53749aec29a
#
_entry.id   ba0c852fc38cf0206f67e53749aec29a
#
_cell.length_a   1.000
_cell.length_b   1.000
_cell.length_c   1.000
_cell.angle_alpha   90.00
_cell.angle_beta   90.00
_cell.angle_gamma   90.00
#
_symmetry.space_group_name_H-M   'P 1'
#
loop_
_entity.id
_entity.type
_entity.pdbx_description
1 polymer ?
#
loop_
_entity_poly.entity_id
_entity_poly.type
_entity_poly.pdbx_seq_one_letter_code
_entity_poly.pdbx_strand_id
1 'polypeptide(L)'
;MLVVIGHLISTVRTDTELGFGLYAYIYLFHMPAMIALSGLFSKPEVTPKAIASTVQLLVVWGAWEGIWALLHGVVEGKKLSQSFLVSPAWTLWFLVTLATMRILLPYIARFRHPLALATGLALIAPLLPAIGVNFSAARTLAFLPFFVGAWLARERGWLSGAWFERPSRGLRVSAWALLAGVAAAIAAVALLPGGFRGFWRIDRWLTHRDSYAWMFAKAPIGGWNANDAGGWFGLAASGILVGAILIALAAAMTFALLVVISRKHSIATVWGARTLYVYLLHGVVVWALRESGVVDSIGALGWLGIVLLTAIAAGIAVLLSTKPVSVVFRPIVEPKLDWMFGRSEAPTR
;
A
#
# COMPACT_ATOMS: atom_id res chain seq x y z
N MET A 1 -7.75 -8.29 -2.22
CA MET A 1 -8.90 -8.29 -1.28
C MET A 1 -8.74 -7.24 -0.18
N LEU A 2 -7.71 -7.25 0.69
CA LEU A 2 -7.53 -6.28 1.78
C LEU A 2 -7.56 -4.82 1.31
N VAL A 3 -6.95 -4.50 0.16
CA VAL A 3 -6.97 -3.15 -0.43
C VAL A 3 -8.40 -2.68 -0.69
N VAL A 4 -9.24 -3.55 -1.29
CA VAL A 4 -10.64 -3.21 -1.60
C VAL A 4 -11.45 -3.01 -0.33
N ILE A 5 -11.27 -3.88 0.68
CA ILE A 5 -11.92 -3.73 1.99
C ILE A 5 -11.53 -2.39 2.62
N GLY A 6 -10.23 -2.13 2.76
CA GLY A 6 -9.74 -0.91 3.38
C GLY A 6 -10.21 0.36 2.65
N HIS A 7 -10.30 0.32 1.33
CA HIS A 7 -10.81 1.45 0.56
C HIS A 7 -12.31 1.61 0.71
N LEU A 8 -13.11 0.55 0.69
CA LEU A 8 -14.58 0.66 0.79
C LEU A 8 -15.01 1.21 2.16
N ILE A 9 -14.39 0.72 3.25
CA ILE A 9 -14.73 1.18 4.60
C ILE A 9 -14.09 2.53 4.99
N SER A 10 -13.21 3.11 4.17
CA SER A 10 -12.38 4.24 4.60
C SER A 10 -13.15 5.54 4.85
N THR A 11 -14.33 5.74 4.27
CA THR A 11 -15.19 6.90 4.54
C THR A 11 -15.93 6.76 5.88
N VAL A 12 -16.42 5.58 6.18
CA VAL A 12 -17.20 5.25 7.38
C VAL A 12 -16.36 4.64 8.52
N ARG A 13 -15.02 4.55 8.35
CA ARG A 13 -14.13 3.93 9.35
C ARG A 13 -14.15 4.57 10.73
N THR A 14 -14.49 5.86 10.79
CA THR A 14 -14.53 6.60 12.07
C THR A 14 -15.87 6.52 12.77
N ASP A 15 -16.87 5.91 12.19
CA ASP A 15 -18.22 5.84 12.75
C ASP A 15 -18.34 4.77 13.84
N THR A 16 -17.48 3.74 13.76
CA THR A 16 -17.44 2.65 14.75
C THR A 16 -15.99 2.29 15.12
N GLU A 17 -15.80 1.77 16.35
CA GLU A 17 -14.48 1.24 16.77
C GLU A 17 -14.06 0.01 15.94
N LEU A 18 -15.03 -0.84 15.55
CA LEU A 18 -14.76 -1.97 14.65
C LEU A 18 -14.24 -1.50 13.29
N GLY A 19 -14.89 -0.49 12.69
CA GLY A 19 -14.46 0.08 11.40
C GLY A 19 -13.07 0.68 11.49
N PHE A 20 -12.80 1.44 12.56
CA PHE A 20 -11.50 2.06 12.77
C PHE A 20 -10.40 1.02 13.01
N GLY A 21 -10.65 0.03 13.88
CA GLY A 21 -9.72 -1.03 14.20
C GLY A 21 -9.40 -1.90 12.98
N LEU A 22 -10.42 -2.29 12.21
CA LEU A 22 -10.25 -3.06 10.97
C LEU A 22 -9.43 -2.27 9.93
N TYR A 23 -9.74 -0.99 9.75
CA TYR A 23 -8.97 -0.11 8.87
C TYR A 23 -7.51 -0.02 9.33
N ALA A 24 -7.26 0.28 10.60
CA ALA A 24 -5.92 0.38 11.16
C ALA A 24 -5.14 -0.93 11.00
N TYR A 25 -5.75 -2.06 11.30
CA TYR A 25 -5.14 -3.38 11.14
C TYR A 25 -4.72 -3.65 9.69
N ILE A 26 -5.61 -3.39 8.72
CA ILE A 26 -5.32 -3.59 7.31
C ILE A 26 -4.19 -2.65 6.86
N TYR A 27 -4.29 -1.37 7.18
CA TYR A 27 -3.34 -0.34 6.71
C TYR A 27 -1.95 -0.46 7.31
N LEU A 28 -1.79 -1.12 8.48
CA LEU A 28 -0.49 -1.41 9.07
C LEU A 28 0.43 -2.19 8.13
N PHE A 29 -0.10 -3.16 7.37
CA PHE A 29 0.79 -4.06 6.63
C PHE A 29 0.40 -4.35 5.17
N HIS A 30 -0.83 -4.03 4.72
CA HIS A 30 -1.25 -4.46 3.38
C HIS A 30 -0.41 -3.82 2.25
N MET A 31 -0.10 -2.52 2.34
CA MET A 31 0.77 -1.86 1.35
C MET A 31 2.25 -2.23 1.53
N PRO A 32 2.82 -2.27 2.74
CA PRO A 32 4.13 -2.89 2.97
C PRO A 32 4.28 -4.27 2.32
N ALA A 33 3.29 -5.16 2.50
CA ALA A 33 3.31 -6.50 1.90
C ALA A 33 3.26 -6.46 0.36
N MET A 34 2.42 -5.60 -0.24
CA MET A 34 2.34 -5.46 -1.70
C MET A 34 3.62 -4.90 -2.31
N ILE A 35 4.23 -3.92 -1.65
CA ILE A 35 5.53 -3.35 -2.06
C ILE A 35 6.65 -4.39 -1.89
N ALA A 36 6.67 -5.15 -0.78
CA ALA A 36 7.62 -6.23 -0.58
C ALA A 36 7.50 -7.31 -1.66
N LEU A 37 6.28 -7.74 -1.99
CA LEU A 37 6.06 -8.67 -3.13
C LEU A 37 6.61 -8.11 -4.43
N SER A 38 6.42 -6.82 -4.70
CA SER A 38 6.97 -6.17 -5.90
C SER A 38 8.50 -6.16 -5.89
N GLY A 39 9.12 -5.95 -4.72
CA GLY A 39 10.57 -6.03 -4.52
C GLY A 39 11.14 -7.41 -4.78
N LEU A 40 10.43 -8.48 -4.35
CA LEU A 40 10.83 -9.87 -4.60
C LEU A 40 11.00 -10.20 -6.10
N PHE A 41 10.19 -9.59 -6.95
CA PHE A 41 10.24 -9.83 -8.40
C PHE A 41 11.03 -8.78 -9.17
N SER A 42 11.58 -7.77 -8.50
CA SER A 42 12.39 -6.73 -9.12
C SER A 42 13.86 -7.14 -9.19
N LYS A 43 14.55 -6.67 -10.23
CA LYS A 43 15.98 -6.90 -10.45
C LYS A 43 16.69 -5.56 -10.68
N PRO A 44 17.94 -5.41 -10.23
CA PRO A 44 18.70 -4.17 -10.42
C PRO A 44 19.26 -4.03 -11.83
N GLU A 45 19.23 -5.09 -12.67
CA GLU A 45 19.74 -5.02 -14.03
C GLU A 45 18.80 -4.21 -14.93
N VAL A 46 19.36 -3.23 -15.62
CA VAL A 46 18.65 -2.40 -16.59
C VAL A 46 18.62 -3.13 -17.93
N THR A 47 17.62 -3.99 -18.12
CA THR A 47 17.41 -4.73 -19.37
C THR A 47 16.29 -4.07 -20.19
N PRO A 48 16.25 -4.27 -21.54
CA PRO A 48 15.15 -3.76 -22.36
C PRO A 48 13.77 -4.19 -21.83
N LYS A 49 13.65 -5.41 -21.32
CA LYS A 49 12.41 -5.92 -20.70
C LYS A 49 12.07 -5.18 -19.39
N ALA A 50 13.07 -4.85 -18.57
CA ALA A 50 12.85 -4.09 -17.33
C ALA A 50 12.40 -2.66 -17.64
N ILE A 51 13.03 -2.02 -18.65
CA ILE A 51 12.63 -0.71 -19.13
C ILE A 51 11.20 -0.74 -19.64
N ALA A 52 10.87 -1.67 -20.56
CA ALA A 52 9.53 -1.80 -21.13
C ALA A 52 8.47 -2.00 -20.05
N SER A 53 8.72 -2.86 -19.05
CA SER A 53 7.77 -3.09 -17.97
C SER A 53 7.60 -1.87 -17.04
N THR A 54 8.63 -1.05 -16.87
CA THR A 54 8.55 0.18 -16.07
C THR A 54 7.82 1.28 -16.83
N VAL A 55 8.12 1.43 -18.13
CA VAL A 55 7.38 2.35 -19.02
C VAL A 55 5.91 1.96 -19.08
N GLN A 56 5.58 0.65 -19.14
CA GLN A 56 4.21 0.18 -19.12
C GLN A 56 3.46 0.64 -17.85
N LEU A 57 4.10 0.61 -16.67
CA LEU A 57 3.48 1.14 -15.45
C LEU A 57 3.14 2.64 -15.57
N LEU A 58 4.05 3.43 -16.14
CA LEU A 58 3.85 4.87 -16.33
C LEU A 58 2.77 5.18 -17.37
N VAL A 59 2.72 4.41 -18.47
CA VAL A 59 1.67 4.55 -19.49
C VAL A 59 0.30 4.19 -18.91
N VAL A 60 0.20 3.07 -18.18
CA VAL A 60 -1.02 2.68 -17.50
C VAL A 60 -1.44 3.73 -16.48
N TRP A 61 -0.49 4.24 -15.68
CA TRP A 61 -0.77 5.33 -14.76
C TRP A 61 -1.34 6.55 -15.48
N GLY A 62 -0.67 7.04 -16.53
CA GLY A 62 -1.13 8.21 -17.29
C GLY A 62 -2.52 8.02 -17.91
N ALA A 63 -2.79 6.84 -18.49
CA ALA A 63 -4.10 6.51 -19.02
C ALA A 63 -5.20 6.53 -17.95
N TRP A 64 -4.92 5.97 -16.76
CA TRP A 64 -5.87 5.96 -15.66
C TRP A 64 -6.04 7.32 -14.98
N GLU A 65 -5.00 8.18 -14.95
CA GLU A 65 -5.15 9.59 -14.57
C GLU A 65 -6.14 10.29 -15.50
N GLY A 66 -6.02 10.07 -16.84
CA GLY A 66 -6.98 10.59 -17.80
C GLY A 66 -8.40 10.09 -17.57
N ILE A 67 -8.59 8.79 -17.27
CA ILE A 67 -9.90 8.20 -16.93
C ILE A 67 -10.46 8.89 -15.66
N TRP A 68 -9.67 9.06 -14.61
CA TRP A 68 -10.10 9.74 -13.39
C TRP A 68 -10.46 11.20 -13.64
N ALA A 69 -9.65 11.94 -14.42
CA ALA A 69 -9.95 13.31 -14.79
C ALA A 69 -11.27 13.42 -15.54
N LEU A 70 -11.53 12.49 -16.48
CA LEU A 70 -12.79 12.43 -17.22
C LEU A 70 -13.98 12.13 -16.29
N LEU A 71 -13.86 11.14 -15.40
CA LEU A 71 -14.94 10.79 -14.46
C LEU A 71 -15.29 11.96 -13.55
N HIS A 72 -14.29 12.62 -12.96
CA HIS A 72 -14.51 13.79 -12.12
C HIS A 72 -15.06 14.99 -12.92
N GLY A 73 -14.63 15.16 -14.18
CA GLY A 73 -15.14 16.21 -15.04
C GLY A 73 -16.61 16.00 -15.43
N VAL A 74 -16.98 14.79 -15.86
CA VAL A 74 -18.32 14.47 -16.36
C VAL A 74 -19.33 14.31 -15.22
N VAL A 75 -18.96 13.62 -14.12
CA VAL A 75 -19.90 13.28 -13.04
C VAL A 75 -19.98 14.40 -12.01
N GLU A 76 -18.83 14.97 -11.64
CA GLU A 76 -18.75 15.95 -10.55
C GLU A 76 -18.62 17.40 -11.06
N GLY A 77 -18.52 17.61 -12.37
CA GLY A 77 -18.33 18.96 -12.95
C GLY A 77 -16.99 19.62 -12.58
N LYS A 78 -16.03 18.85 -12.06
CA LYS A 78 -14.72 19.37 -11.63
C LYS A 78 -13.85 19.71 -12.83
N LYS A 79 -13.21 20.87 -12.79
CA LYS A 79 -12.17 21.25 -13.76
C LYS A 79 -10.92 20.41 -13.55
N LEU A 80 -10.12 20.23 -14.62
CA LEU A 80 -8.83 19.57 -14.54
C LEU A 80 -7.96 20.25 -13.48
N SER A 81 -7.43 19.48 -12.53
CA SER A 81 -6.60 20.00 -11.45
C SER A 81 -5.26 20.50 -11.99
N GLN A 82 -4.74 21.59 -11.42
CA GLN A 82 -3.37 22.05 -11.68
C GLN A 82 -2.31 21.00 -11.25
N SER A 83 -2.66 20.08 -10.35
CA SER A 83 -1.82 18.97 -9.92
C SER A 83 -2.01 17.69 -10.77
N PHE A 84 -2.75 17.76 -11.89
CA PHE A 84 -2.88 16.64 -12.81
C PHE A 84 -1.52 16.11 -13.25
N LEU A 85 -1.31 14.81 -13.22
CA LEU A 85 -0.04 14.12 -13.45
C LEU A 85 1.07 14.42 -12.42
N VAL A 86 0.89 15.34 -11.51
CA VAL A 86 1.87 15.64 -10.45
C VAL A 86 1.50 14.94 -9.15
N SER A 87 0.23 15.02 -8.76
CA SER A 87 -0.29 14.32 -7.59
C SER A 87 -1.19 13.17 -8.05
N PRO A 88 -0.71 11.93 -7.97
CA PRO A 88 -1.46 10.78 -8.46
C PRO A 88 -2.85 10.68 -7.85
N ALA A 89 -3.86 10.42 -8.71
CA ALA A 89 -5.22 10.24 -8.28
C ALA A 89 -5.32 9.06 -7.28
N TRP A 90 -6.19 9.19 -6.33
CA TRP A 90 -6.47 8.37 -5.15
C TRP A 90 -5.70 7.02 -5.02
N THR A 91 -5.99 6.04 -5.86
CA THR A 91 -5.36 4.70 -5.80
C THR A 91 -4.09 4.59 -6.64
N LEU A 92 -3.88 5.48 -7.60
CA LEU A 92 -2.84 5.35 -8.63
C LEU A 92 -1.42 5.61 -8.13
N TRP A 93 -1.28 6.16 -6.92
CA TRP A 93 0.02 6.43 -6.31
C TRP A 93 0.96 5.22 -6.29
N PHE A 94 0.41 4.00 -6.19
CA PHE A 94 1.21 2.77 -6.13
C PHE A 94 1.96 2.50 -7.45
N LEU A 95 1.35 2.81 -8.62
CA LEU A 95 2.02 2.64 -9.91
C LEU A 95 3.25 3.56 -10.03
N VAL A 96 3.09 4.82 -9.64
CA VAL A 96 4.18 5.81 -9.64
C VAL A 96 5.26 5.38 -8.65
N THR A 97 4.88 5.02 -7.42
CA THR A 97 5.80 4.52 -6.41
C THR A 97 6.59 3.32 -6.91
N LEU A 98 5.93 2.33 -7.51
CA LEU A 98 6.58 1.14 -8.02
C LEU A 98 7.53 1.43 -9.19
N ALA A 99 7.10 2.29 -10.13
CA ALA A 99 7.95 2.73 -11.23
C ALA A 99 9.21 3.45 -10.71
N THR A 100 9.05 4.39 -9.79
CA THR A 100 10.17 5.12 -9.16
C THR A 100 11.11 4.17 -8.42
N MET A 101 10.59 3.22 -7.64
CA MET A 101 11.41 2.22 -6.93
C MET A 101 12.21 1.33 -7.89
N ARG A 102 11.61 0.95 -9.03
CA ARG A 102 12.33 0.17 -10.07
C ARG A 102 13.43 0.98 -10.73
N ILE A 103 13.21 2.27 -10.98
CA ILE A 103 14.23 3.19 -11.52
C ILE A 103 15.37 3.38 -10.51
N LEU A 104 15.07 3.48 -9.23
CA LEU A 104 16.07 3.69 -8.18
C LEU A 104 16.85 2.42 -7.80
N LEU A 105 16.27 1.24 -8.00
CA LEU A 105 16.88 -0.02 -7.54
C LEU A 105 18.30 -0.26 -8.06
N PRO A 106 18.65 -0.03 -9.35
CA PRO A 106 20.01 -0.20 -9.86
C PRO A 106 21.05 0.63 -9.10
N TYR A 107 20.68 1.82 -8.65
CA TYR A 107 21.55 2.72 -7.88
C TYR A 107 21.63 2.29 -6.42
N ILE A 108 20.48 2.01 -5.78
CA ILE A 108 20.41 1.59 -4.38
C ILE A 108 21.17 0.27 -4.16
N ALA A 109 21.10 -0.65 -5.11
CA ALA A 109 21.80 -1.93 -5.06
C ALA A 109 23.33 -1.82 -5.02
N ARG A 110 23.90 -0.68 -5.40
CA ARG A 110 25.35 -0.42 -5.37
C ARG A 110 25.87 -0.02 -4.00
N PHE A 111 25.00 0.38 -3.08
CA PHE A 111 25.42 0.75 -1.74
C PHE A 111 25.80 -0.51 -0.91
N ARG A 112 26.80 -0.36 -0.04
CA ARG A 112 27.22 -1.45 0.86
C ARG A 112 26.08 -1.94 1.78
N HIS A 113 25.22 -1.00 2.21
CA HIS A 113 24.10 -1.26 3.13
C HIS A 113 22.79 -0.70 2.55
N PRO A 114 22.24 -1.29 1.48
CA PRO A 114 21.09 -0.73 0.77
C PRO A 114 19.83 -0.65 1.63
N LEU A 115 19.62 -1.61 2.54
CA LEU A 115 18.48 -1.59 3.46
C LEU A 115 18.60 -0.48 4.51
N ALA A 116 19.81 -0.23 5.05
CA ALA A 116 20.03 0.87 5.98
C ALA A 116 19.79 2.23 5.32
N LEU A 117 20.26 2.39 4.08
CA LEU A 117 19.97 3.59 3.29
C LEU A 117 18.45 3.78 3.09
N ALA A 118 17.75 2.74 2.65
CA ALA A 118 16.30 2.79 2.43
C ALA A 118 15.54 3.12 3.72
N THR A 119 15.93 2.51 4.84
CA THR A 119 15.32 2.76 6.16
C THR A 119 15.63 4.17 6.65
N GLY A 120 16.86 4.65 6.48
CA GLY A 120 17.24 6.03 6.82
C GLY A 120 16.40 7.05 6.03
N LEU A 121 16.25 6.85 4.71
CA LEU A 121 15.41 7.71 3.88
C LEU A 121 13.94 7.69 4.33
N ALA A 122 13.40 6.53 4.67
CA ALA A 122 12.02 6.40 5.14
C ALA A 122 11.76 7.14 6.46
N LEU A 123 12.75 7.16 7.35
CA LEU A 123 12.64 7.80 8.67
C LEU A 123 12.94 9.31 8.62
N ILE A 124 13.80 9.75 7.70
CA ILE A 124 14.21 11.17 7.60
C ILE A 124 13.25 11.96 6.70
N ALA A 125 12.74 11.36 5.63
CA ALA A 125 11.89 12.07 4.68
C ALA A 125 10.69 12.78 5.31
N PRO A 126 9.96 12.22 6.29
CA PRO A 126 8.84 12.91 6.92
C PRO A 126 9.23 14.10 7.83
N LEU A 127 10.53 14.34 8.06
CA LEU A 127 11.00 15.58 8.69
C LEU A 127 10.89 16.78 7.76
N LEU A 128 10.82 16.55 6.45
CA LEU A 128 10.78 17.59 5.41
C LEU A 128 9.35 17.75 4.89
N PRO A 129 8.62 18.82 5.26
CA PRO A 129 7.24 19.02 4.82
C PRO A 129 7.09 19.14 3.29
N ALA A 130 8.17 19.49 2.57
CA ALA A 130 8.19 19.57 1.12
C ALA A 130 8.08 18.19 0.44
N ILE A 131 8.43 17.10 1.14
CA ILE A 131 8.26 15.73 0.65
C ILE A 131 6.84 15.27 0.95
N GLY A 132 5.96 15.46 -0.02
CA GLY A 132 4.52 15.20 0.11
C GLY A 132 4.01 14.21 -0.94
N VAL A 133 2.80 14.50 -1.43
CA VAL A 133 2.05 13.62 -2.35
C VAL A 133 2.52 13.71 -3.80
N ASN A 134 3.27 14.75 -4.16
CA ASN A 134 3.75 14.94 -5.53
C ASN A 134 4.61 13.76 -5.97
N PHE A 135 4.30 13.20 -7.13
CA PHE A 135 4.90 11.96 -7.65
C PHE A 135 4.93 10.83 -6.61
N SER A 136 4.02 10.87 -5.64
CA SER A 136 3.98 9.92 -4.52
C SER A 136 5.29 9.85 -3.71
N ALA A 137 6.07 10.94 -3.64
CA ALA A 137 7.42 10.93 -3.07
C ALA A 137 7.45 10.46 -1.61
N ALA A 138 6.53 10.97 -0.76
CA ALA A 138 6.45 10.58 0.64
C ALA A 138 6.25 9.05 0.80
N ARG A 139 5.30 8.48 0.06
CA ARG A 139 5.03 7.03 0.12
C ARG A 139 6.15 6.20 -0.49
N THR A 140 6.74 6.68 -1.59
CA THR A 140 7.88 6.02 -2.22
C THR A 140 9.03 5.85 -1.23
N LEU A 141 9.38 6.89 -0.48
CA LEU A 141 10.43 6.82 0.53
C LEU A 141 10.01 6.01 1.75
N ALA A 142 8.78 6.20 2.26
CA ALA A 142 8.28 5.47 3.42
C ALA A 142 8.21 3.95 3.20
N PHE A 143 7.86 3.50 1.99
CA PHE A 143 7.76 2.08 1.68
C PHE A 143 9.03 1.48 1.06
N LEU A 144 10.06 2.28 0.80
CA LEU A 144 11.32 1.83 0.21
C LEU A 144 12.01 0.69 0.99
N PRO A 145 12.02 0.67 2.34
CA PRO A 145 12.61 -0.44 3.11
C PRO A 145 11.99 -1.79 2.80
N PHE A 146 10.69 -1.85 2.56
CA PHE A 146 9.99 -3.10 2.25
C PHE A 146 10.35 -3.62 0.86
N PHE A 147 10.45 -2.72 -0.12
CA PHE A 147 10.88 -3.05 -1.48
C PHE A 147 12.32 -3.57 -1.51
N VAL A 148 13.24 -2.78 -0.94
CA VAL A 148 14.67 -3.11 -0.90
C VAL A 148 14.95 -4.33 -0.01
N GLY A 149 14.26 -4.45 1.13
CA GLY A 149 14.38 -5.58 2.03
C GLY A 149 13.96 -6.90 1.38
N ALA A 150 12.85 -6.88 0.64
CA ALA A 150 12.36 -8.05 -0.08
C ALA A 150 13.25 -8.42 -1.28
N TRP A 151 13.71 -7.45 -2.06
CA TRP A 151 14.72 -7.67 -3.09
C TRP A 151 15.98 -8.32 -2.50
N LEU A 152 16.52 -7.74 -1.42
CA LEU A 152 17.72 -8.23 -0.77
C LEU A 152 17.55 -9.65 -0.19
N ALA A 153 16.38 -9.94 0.39
CA ALA A 153 16.04 -11.26 0.92
C ALA A 153 16.08 -12.34 -0.19
N ARG A 154 15.61 -11.99 -1.39
CA ARG A 154 15.68 -12.85 -2.56
C ARG A 154 17.13 -13.00 -3.05
N GLU A 155 17.86 -11.90 -3.24
CA GLU A 155 19.25 -11.92 -3.72
C GLU A 155 20.17 -12.78 -2.82
N ARG A 156 19.94 -12.72 -1.51
CA ARG A 156 20.68 -13.50 -0.52
C ARG A 156 20.15 -14.92 -0.32
N GLY A 157 19.16 -15.35 -1.07
CA GLY A 157 18.58 -16.69 -0.96
C GLY A 157 17.83 -16.94 0.37
N TRP A 158 17.47 -15.92 1.14
CA TRP A 158 16.79 -16.11 2.42
C TRP A 158 15.41 -16.74 2.27
N LEU A 159 14.77 -16.62 1.10
CA LEU A 159 13.45 -17.17 0.80
C LEU A 159 13.52 -18.52 0.04
N SER A 160 14.68 -19.16 -0.02
CA SER A 160 14.88 -20.45 -0.69
C SER A 160 15.12 -21.60 0.29
N GLY A 161 15.03 -21.36 1.58
CA GLY A 161 15.28 -22.38 2.61
C GLY A 161 14.05 -23.17 3.01
N ALA A 162 14.28 -24.34 3.62
CA ALA A 162 13.22 -25.22 4.13
C ALA A 162 12.24 -24.49 5.08
N TRP A 163 12.72 -23.48 5.81
CA TRP A 163 11.90 -22.66 6.69
C TRP A 163 10.81 -21.89 5.94
N PHE A 164 11.09 -21.48 4.68
CA PHE A 164 10.12 -20.74 3.86
C PHE A 164 9.19 -21.69 3.11
N GLU A 165 9.72 -22.77 2.52
CA GLU A 165 8.91 -23.74 1.77
C GLU A 165 7.99 -24.54 2.69
N ARG A 166 8.50 -24.98 3.83
CA ARG A 166 7.79 -25.80 4.83
C ARG A 166 8.00 -25.25 6.24
N PRO A 167 7.40 -24.08 6.58
CA PRO A 167 7.56 -23.46 7.90
C PRO A 167 7.22 -24.46 9.01
N SER A 168 8.04 -24.52 10.05
CA SER A 168 7.79 -25.34 11.22
C SER A 168 6.47 -24.96 11.90
N ARG A 169 5.90 -25.90 12.65
CA ARG A 169 4.67 -25.64 13.43
C ARG A 169 4.88 -24.47 14.39
N GLY A 170 6.03 -24.39 15.08
CA GLY A 170 6.34 -23.30 15.98
C GLY A 170 6.35 -21.95 15.27
N LEU A 171 7.03 -21.84 14.13
CA LEU A 171 7.08 -20.62 13.33
C LEU A 171 5.69 -20.18 12.85
N ARG A 172 4.82 -21.11 12.44
CA ARG A 172 3.44 -20.79 12.05
C ARG A 172 2.62 -20.31 13.23
N VAL A 173 2.74 -20.98 14.39
CA VAL A 173 2.06 -20.55 15.63
C VAL A 173 2.50 -19.15 16.03
N SER A 174 3.82 -18.88 16.03
CA SER A 174 4.34 -17.53 16.34
C SER A 174 3.85 -16.47 15.36
N ALA A 175 3.78 -16.80 14.06
CA ALA A 175 3.26 -15.89 13.04
C ALA A 175 1.77 -15.59 13.25
N TRP A 176 0.95 -16.60 13.52
CA TRP A 176 -0.46 -16.40 13.87
C TRP A 176 -0.63 -15.65 15.19
N ALA A 177 0.19 -15.96 16.20
CA ALA A 177 0.17 -15.25 17.49
C ALA A 177 0.49 -13.76 17.33
N LEU A 178 1.46 -13.41 16.46
CA LEU A 178 1.77 -12.01 16.13
C LEU A 178 0.56 -11.32 15.48
N LEU A 179 0.00 -11.91 14.43
CA LEU A 179 -1.14 -11.32 13.71
C LEU A 179 -2.37 -11.16 14.63
N ALA A 180 -2.68 -12.19 15.41
CA ALA A 180 -3.78 -12.16 16.38
C ALA A 180 -3.47 -11.19 17.55
N GLY A 181 -2.23 -11.14 18.02
CA GLY A 181 -1.80 -10.24 19.09
C GLY A 181 -1.94 -8.76 18.71
N VAL A 182 -1.58 -8.40 17.47
CA VAL A 182 -1.80 -7.03 16.96
C VAL A 182 -3.30 -6.72 16.86
N ALA A 183 -4.12 -7.66 16.38
CA ALA A 183 -5.57 -7.49 16.33
C ALA A 183 -6.16 -7.34 17.75
N ALA A 184 -5.71 -8.15 18.71
CA ALA A 184 -6.13 -8.07 20.10
C ALA A 184 -5.69 -6.76 20.76
N ALA A 185 -4.48 -6.28 20.48
CA ALA A 185 -4.01 -4.98 20.98
C ALA A 185 -4.87 -3.82 20.45
N ILE A 186 -5.21 -3.82 19.17
CA ILE A 186 -6.13 -2.82 18.58
C ILE A 186 -7.50 -2.92 19.25
N ALA A 187 -8.04 -4.13 19.43
CA ALA A 187 -9.32 -4.33 20.10
C ALA A 187 -9.30 -3.89 21.58
N ALA A 188 -8.19 -4.15 22.29
CA ALA A 188 -8.03 -3.70 23.68
C ALA A 188 -8.02 -2.17 23.80
N VAL A 189 -7.34 -1.47 22.89
CA VAL A 189 -7.33 -0.01 22.87
C VAL A 189 -8.72 0.56 22.56
N ALA A 190 -9.52 -0.13 21.76
CA ALA A 190 -10.90 0.27 21.48
C ALA A 190 -11.82 0.26 22.75
N LEU A 191 -11.42 -0.47 23.80
CA LEU A 191 -12.12 -0.50 25.08
C LEU A 191 -11.76 0.65 26.04
N LEU A 192 -10.71 1.44 25.70
CA LEU A 192 -10.32 2.60 26.51
C LEU A 192 -11.35 3.73 26.40
N PRO A 193 -11.44 4.63 27.39
CA PRO A 193 -12.27 5.83 27.29
C PRO A 193 -11.97 6.63 26.01
N GLY A 194 -13.01 6.89 25.20
CA GLY A 194 -12.87 7.53 23.89
C GLY A 194 -12.41 6.60 22.77
N GLY A 195 -12.16 5.31 23.09
CA GLY A 195 -11.77 4.29 22.12
C GLY A 195 -10.41 4.54 21.48
N PHE A 196 -10.10 3.77 20.44
CA PHE A 196 -8.84 3.92 19.70
C PHE A 196 -8.74 5.31 19.05
N ARG A 197 -9.84 5.84 18.54
CA ARG A 197 -9.89 7.16 17.89
C ARG A 197 -9.54 8.29 18.84
N GLY A 198 -9.99 8.22 20.10
CA GLY A 198 -9.69 9.20 21.12
C GLY A 198 -8.28 9.12 21.65
N PHE A 199 -7.70 7.89 21.69
CA PHE A 199 -6.33 7.70 22.13
C PHE A 199 -5.32 8.09 21.04
N TRP A 200 -5.49 7.60 19.82
CA TRP A 200 -4.57 7.89 18.72
C TRP A 200 -5.23 7.71 17.35
N ARG A 201 -5.28 8.77 16.58
CA ARG A 201 -5.70 8.75 15.17
C ARG A 201 -4.60 8.14 14.27
N ILE A 202 -4.19 6.90 14.58
CA ILE A 202 -3.15 6.16 13.84
C ILE A 202 -3.46 6.05 12.35
N ASP A 203 -4.74 6.09 11.96
CA ASP A 203 -5.17 6.08 10.57
C ASP A 203 -4.47 7.16 9.72
N ARG A 204 -4.11 8.29 10.31
CA ARG A 204 -3.37 9.36 9.65
C ARG A 204 -1.91 8.98 9.43
N TRP A 205 -1.29 8.35 10.40
CA TRP A 205 0.09 7.88 10.32
C TRP A 205 0.28 6.79 9.27
N LEU A 206 -0.69 5.89 9.13
CA LEU A 206 -0.65 4.76 8.20
C LEU A 206 -0.83 5.14 6.73
N THR A 207 -1.17 6.39 6.43
CA THR A 207 -1.23 6.88 5.04
C THR A 207 0.13 7.21 4.44
N HIS A 208 1.15 7.47 5.27
CA HIS A 208 2.52 7.82 4.88
C HIS A 208 2.60 8.96 3.85
N ARG A 209 1.79 10.00 4.04
CA ARG A 209 1.65 11.13 3.10
C ARG A 209 2.26 12.42 3.61
N ASP A 210 2.28 12.56 4.92
CA ASP A 210 2.40 13.83 5.61
C ASP A 210 3.66 13.85 6.47
N SER A 211 4.15 15.04 6.83
CA SER A 211 5.31 15.20 7.69
C SER A 211 5.01 14.84 9.15
N TYR A 212 6.03 14.56 9.94
CA TYR A 212 5.87 14.28 11.37
C TYR A 212 5.20 15.45 12.10
N ALA A 213 5.56 16.69 11.75
CA ALA A 213 4.95 17.88 12.34
C ALA A 213 3.42 17.90 12.10
N TRP A 214 2.99 17.60 10.87
CA TRP A 214 1.58 17.52 10.53
C TRP A 214 0.89 16.35 11.26
N MET A 215 1.54 15.19 11.28
CA MET A 215 0.97 13.99 11.91
C MET A 215 0.77 14.18 13.42
N PHE A 216 1.75 14.73 14.14
CA PHE A 216 1.58 15.02 15.56
C PHE A 216 0.52 16.10 15.81
N ALA A 217 0.44 17.14 14.99
CA ALA A 217 -0.58 18.18 15.13
C ALA A 217 -2.02 17.67 14.89
N LYS A 218 -2.19 16.72 13.95
CA LYS A 218 -3.53 16.22 13.54
C LYS A 218 -3.90 14.87 14.15
N ALA A 219 -2.92 14.14 14.68
CA ALA A 219 -3.08 12.81 15.25
C ALA A 219 -2.08 12.59 16.42
N PRO A 220 -2.16 13.40 17.48
CA PRO A 220 -1.32 13.25 18.66
C PRO A 220 -1.56 11.86 19.30
N ILE A 221 -0.57 11.37 20.04
CA ILE A 221 -0.60 10.06 20.69
C ILE A 221 -1.01 10.25 22.15
N GLY A 222 -2.21 9.81 22.54
CA GLY A 222 -2.71 10.00 23.90
C GLY A 222 -2.78 11.47 24.32
N GLY A 223 -3.02 12.38 23.34
CA GLY A 223 -2.97 13.82 23.56
C GLY A 223 -1.57 14.44 23.50
N TRP A 224 -0.51 13.63 23.52
CA TRP A 224 0.86 14.14 23.41
C TRP A 224 1.21 14.55 21.97
N ASN A 225 1.66 15.79 21.83
CA ASN A 225 2.05 16.39 20.56
C ASN A 225 3.53 16.79 20.63
N ALA A 226 4.38 16.14 19.85
CA ALA A 226 5.82 16.39 19.84
C ALA A 226 6.21 17.79 19.32
N ASN A 227 5.30 18.51 18.63
CA ASN A 227 5.55 19.90 18.23
C ASN A 227 5.65 20.83 19.45
N ASP A 228 5.01 20.47 20.56
CA ASP A 228 4.95 21.27 21.78
C ASP A 228 6.10 20.95 22.74
N ALA A 229 6.88 19.87 22.46
CA ALA A 229 7.91 19.37 23.34
C ALA A 229 9.28 19.29 22.64
N GLY A 230 10.28 20.01 23.17
CA GLY A 230 11.68 19.84 22.75
C GLY A 230 12.05 20.44 21.38
N GLY A 231 11.21 21.28 20.78
CA GLY A 231 11.47 21.94 19.50
C GLY A 231 11.73 20.94 18.37
N TRP A 232 12.56 21.32 17.41
CA TRP A 232 12.87 20.49 16.24
C TRP A 232 13.49 19.12 16.62
N PHE A 233 14.39 19.08 17.59
CA PHE A 233 15.03 17.83 18.03
C PHE A 233 14.04 16.87 18.69
N GLY A 234 13.14 17.38 19.51
CA GLY A 234 12.08 16.57 20.13
C GLY A 234 11.13 16.00 19.09
N LEU A 235 10.71 16.81 18.12
CA LEU A 235 9.90 16.37 16.99
C LEU A 235 10.62 15.30 16.16
N ALA A 236 11.88 15.52 15.83
CA ALA A 236 12.65 14.58 15.01
C ALA A 236 12.84 13.24 15.71
N ALA A 237 13.30 13.24 16.98
CA ALA A 237 13.50 12.01 17.75
C ALA A 237 12.19 11.21 17.89
N SER A 238 11.10 11.89 18.22
CA SER A 238 9.80 11.28 18.41
C SER A 238 9.22 10.74 17.11
N GLY A 239 9.30 11.50 16.03
CA GLY A 239 8.82 11.09 14.71
C GLY A 239 9.59 9.89 14.17
N ILE A 240 10.92 9.89 14.30
CA ILE A 240 11.78 8.77 13.92
C ILE A 240 11.46 7.53 14.75
N LEU A 241 11.27 7.67 16.06
CA LEU A 241 10.93 6.54 16.94
C LEU A 241 9.59 5.91 16.55
N VAL A 242 8.54 6.72 16.40
CA VAL A 242 7.21 6.23 15.97
C VAL A 242 7.28 5.61 14.59
N GLY A 243 7.96 6.26 13.65
CA GLY A 243 8.17 5.74 12.30
C GLY A 243 8.90 4.40 12.29
N ALA A 244 9.96 4.26 13.11
CA ALA A 244 10.73 3.02 13.24
C ALA A 244 9.87 1.88 13.81
N ILE A 245 9.06 2.17 14.84
CA ILE A 245 8.13 1.18 15.43
C ILE A 245 7.11 0.73 14.37
N LEU A 246 6.51 1.65 13.63
CA LEU A 246 5.52 1.32 12.59
C LEU A 246 6.15 0.51 11.45
N ILE A 247 7.36 0.86 11.00
CA ILE A 247 8.10 0.08 9.98
C ILE A 247 8.41 -1.33 10.50
N ALA A 248 8.92 -1.45 11.73
CA ALA A 248 9.23 -2.74 12.33
C ALA A 248 7.99 -3.63 12.49
N LEU A 249 6.88 -3.06 12.96
CA LEU A 249 5.61 -3.78 13.11
C LEU A 249 5.06 -4.22 11.74
N ALA A 250 5.06 -3.33 10.75
CA ALA A 250 4.62 -3.65 9.39
C ALA A 250 5.50 -4.74 8.74
N ALA A 251 6.82 -4.69 8.96
CA ALA A 251 7.74 -5.72 8.50
C ALA A 251 7.46 -7.08 9.16
N ALA A 252 7.26 -7.09 10.48
CA ALA A 252 6.94 -8.30 11.23
C ALA A 252 5.61 -8.91 10.78
N MET A 253 4.56 -8.10 10.59
CA MET A 253 3.26 -8.56 10.08
C MET A 253 3.36 -9.06 8.63
N THR A 254 4.13 -8.39 7.78
CA THR A 254 4.40 -8.83 6.41
C THR A 254 5.11 -10.17 6.38
N PHE A 255 6.13 -10.35 7.24
CA PHE A 255 6.83 -11.63 7.39
C PHE A 255 5.89 -12.71 7.93
N ALA A 256 5.09 -12.43 8.95
CA ALA A 256 4.11 -13.36 9.48
C ALA A 256 3.10 -13.79 8.40
N LEU A 257 2.61 -12.86 7.57
CA LEU A 257 1.76 -13.17 6.42
C LEU A 257 2.45 -14.13 5.45
N LEU A 258 3.72 -13.90 5.12
CA LEU A 258 4.50 -14.80 4.25
C LEU A 258 4.65 -16.20 4.85
N VAL A 259 4.76 -16.33 6.16
CA VAL A 259 4.85 -17.63 6.84
C VAL A 259 3.53 -18.41 6.84
N VAL A 260 2.40 -17.71 7.08
CA VAL A 260 1.09 -18.38 7.22
C VAL A 260 0.39 -18.66 5.89
N ILE A 261 0.76 -17.96 4.81
CA ILE A 261 0.11 -18.14 3.51
C ILE A 261 0.29 -19.55 2.96
N SER A 262 -0.78 -20.12 2.43
CA SER A 262 -0.75 -21.47 1.85
C SER A 262 0.18 -21.53 0.63
N ARG A 263 1.01 -22.59 0.56
CA ARG A 263 1.85 -22.92 -0.61
C ARG A 263 1.10 -23.78 -1.64
N LYS A 264 -0.09 -24.25 -1.31
CA LYS A 264 -0.91 -25.07 -2.21
C LYS A 264 -1.59 -24.20 -3.26
N HIS A 265 -1.59 -24.65 -4.49
CA HIS A 265 -2.36 -24.04 -5.56
C HIS A 265 -3.86 -24.12 -5.22
N SER A 266 -4.55 -23.00 -5.31
CA SER A 266 -5.97 -22.86 -4.96
C SER A 266 -6.64 -21.82 -5.84
N ILE A 267 -7.97 -21.68 -5.72
CA ILE A 267 -8.70 -20.62 -6.42
C ILE A 267 -8.15 -19.22 -6.11
N ALA A 268 -7.63 -19.01 -4.91
CA ALA A 268 -6.98 -17.75 -4.53
C ALA A 268 -5.71 -17.46 -5.36
N THR A 269 -5.01 -18.49 -5.83
CA THR A 269 -3.86 -18.32 -6.74
C THR A 269 -4.31 -17.80 -8.10
N VAL A 270 -5.46 -18.29 -8.60
CA VAL A 270 -6.05 -17.81 -9.87
C VAL A 270 -6.47 -16.34 -9.75
N TRP A 271 -7.08 -15.96 -8.63
CA TRP A 271 -7.43 -14.57 -8.35
C TRP A 271 -6.18 -13.69 -8.20
N GLY A 272 -5.15 -14.22 -7.54
CA GLY A 272 -3.86 -13.53 -7.36
C GLY A 272 -3.19 -13.17 -8.69
N ALA A 273 -3.26 -14.03 -9.69
CA ALA A 273 -2.72 -13.77 -11.03
C ALA A 273 -3.39 -12.55 -11.72
N ARG A 274 -4.58 -12.12 -11.27
CA ARG A 274 -5.32 -11.00 -11.84
C ARG A 274 -5.40 -9.80 -10.89
N THR A 275 -4.48 -9.71 -9.95
CA THR A 275 -4.48 -8.63 -8.93
C THR A 275 -4.41 -7.24 -9.54
N LEU A 276 -3.74 -7.06 -10.68
CA LEU A 276 -3.65 -5.76 -11.37
C LEU A 276 -5.02 -5.24 -11.81
N TYR A 277 -5.89 -6.13 -12.31
CA TYR A 277 -7.28 -5.78 -12.68
C TYR A 277 -8.08 -5.33 -11.46
N VAL A 278 -8.01 -6.11 -10.37
CA VAL A 278 -8.64 -5.73 -9.10
C VAL A 278 -8.11 -4.38 -8.64
N TYR A 279 -6.79 -4.17 -8.70
CA TYR A 279 -6.15 -2.94 -8.24
C TYR A 279 -6.62 -1.70 -9.03
N LEU A 280 -6.69 -1.75 -10.34
CA LEU A 280 -7.08 -0.60 -11.16
C LEU A 280 -8.58 -0.35 -11.13
N LEU A 281 -9.39 -1.40 -11.26
CA LEU A 281 -10.83 -1.28 -11.40
C LEU A 281 -11.57 -1.01 -10.10
N HIS A 282 -11.07 -1.50 -8.94
CA HIS A 282 -11.78 -1.31 -7.67
C HIS A 282 -11.95 0.15 -7.30
N GLY A 283 -10.99 1.01 -7.67
CA GLY A 283 -11.08 2.44 -7.39
C GLY A 283 -12.35 3.06 -7.96
N VAL A 284 -12.65 2.77 -9.23
CA VAL A 284 -13.86 3.28 -9.91
C VAL A 284 -15.13 2.71 -9.26
N VAL A 285 -15.14 1.39 -8.98
CA VAL A 285 -16.31 0.75 -8.33
C VAL A 285 -16.56 1.33 -6.94
N VAL A 286 -15.51 1.47 -6.12
CA VAL A 286 -15.63 2.04 -4.76
C VAL A 286 -16.05 3.50 -4.82
N TRP A 287 -15.51 4.29 -5.76
CA TRP A 287 -15.93 5.66 -5.97
C TRP A 287 -17.42 5.75 -6.33
N ALA A 288 -17.89 4.97 -7.30
CA ALA A 288 -19.29 4.95 -7.69
C ALA A 288 -20.23 4.57 -6.52
N LEU A 289 -19.84 3.58 -5.70
CA LEU A 289 -20.62 3.20 -4.51
C LEU A 289 -20.66 4.30 -3.43
N ARG A 290 -19.62 5.14 -3.35
CA ARG A 290 -19.61 6.29 -2.44
C ARG A 290 -20.47 7.42 -2.96
N GLU A 291 -20.29 7.80 -4.22
CA GLU A 291 -21.07 8.88 -4.84
C GLU A 291 -22.58 8.57 -4.87
N SER A 292 -22.96 7.29 -4.94
CA SER A 292 -24.36 6.85 -4.85
C SER A 292 -24.93 6.87 -3.42
N GLY A 293 -24.12 7.17 -2.37
CA GLY A 293 -24.54 7.16 -0.97
C GLY A 293 -24.76 5.74 -0.37
N VAL A 294 -24.53 4.68 -1.14
CA VAL A 294 -24.72 3.29 -0.69
C VAL A 294 -23.77 2.97 0.48
N VAL A 295 -22.52 3.43 0.41
CA VAL A 295 -21.54 3.18 1.49
C VAL A 295 -21.98 3.81 2.80
N ASP A 296 -22.45 5.05 2.77
CA ASP A 296 -22.89 5.79 3.97
C ASP A 296 -24.18 5.18 4.53
N SER A 297 -25.13 4.80 3.66
CA SER A 297 -26.39 4.14 4.07
C SER A 297 -26.13 2.80 4.76
N ILE A 298 -25.19 2.00 4.25
CA ILE A 298 -24.80 0.74 4.89
C ILE A 298 -23.99 1.02 6.17
N GLY A 299 -23.08 2.00 6.14
CA GLY A 299 -22.28 2.42 7.30
C GLY A 299 -23.13 2.86 8.49
N ALA A 300 -24.28 3.50 8.25
CA ALA A 300 -25.23 3.89 9.27
C ALA A 300 -25.78 2.73 10.12
N LEU A 301 -25.65 1.46 9.65
CA LEU A 301 -25.98 0.26 10.41
C LEU A 301 -24.93 -0.06 11.49
N GLY A 302 -23.92 0.78 11.70
CA GLY A 302 -22.89 0.61 12.70
C GLY A 302 -21.97 -0.59 12.42
N TRP A 303 -21.72 -1.43 13.44
CA TRP A 303 -20.84 -2.60 13.29
C TRP A 303 -21.32 -3.60 12.23
N LEU A 304 -22.63 -3.78 12.09
CA LEU A 304 -23.22 -4.65 11.06
C LEU A 304 -22.92 -4.08 9.66
N GLY A 305 -23.01 -2.77 9.49
CA GLY A 305 -22.63 -2.07 8.26
C GLY A 305 -21.17 -2.34 7.86
N ILE A 306 -20.24 -2.30 8.81
CA ILE A 306 -18.82 -2.63 8.56
C ILE A 306 -18.65 -4.08 8.09
N VAL A 307 -19.37 -5.02 8.70
CA VAL A 307 -19.34 -6.43 8.28
C VAL A 307 -19.88 -6.59 6.86
N LEU A 308 -21.02 -5.97 6.55
CA LEU A 308 -21.63 -6.00 5.22
C LEU A 308 -20.70 -5.35 4.16
N LEU A 309 -20.15 -4.18 4.42
CA LEU A 309 -19.21 -3.53 3.52
C LEU A 309 -17.95 -4.38 3.30
N THR A 310 -17.47 -5.08 4.33
CA THR A 310 -16.35 -6.02 4.20
C THR A 310 -16.70 -7.19 3.28
N ALA A 311 -17.90 -7.76 3.41
CA ALA A 311 -18.37 -8.83 2.55
C ALA A 311 -18.57 -8.36 1.10
N ILE A 312 -19.15 -7.18 0.90
CA ILE A 312 -19.30 -6.54 -0.42
C ILE A 312 -17.93 -6.31 -1.07
N ALA A 313 -16.96 -5.77 -0.33
CA ALA A 313 -15.61 -5.53 -0.82
C ALA A 313 -14.91 -6.85 -1.24
N ALA A 314 -15.11 -7.92 -0.46
CA ALA A 314 -14.61 -9.25 -0.81
C ALA A 314 -15.26 -9.76 -2.11
N GLY A 315 -16.57 -9.60 -2.27
CA GLY A 315 -17.31 -9.94 -3.48
C GLY A 315 -16.81 -9.15 -4.69
N ILE A 316 -16.62 -7.84 -4.56
CA ILE A 316 -16.03 -6.98 -5.60
C ILE A 316 -14.65 -7.49 -6.01
N ALA A 317 -13.78 -7.80 -5.05
CA ALA A 317 -12.44 -8.29 -5.35
C ALA A 317 -12.47 -9.64 -6.11
N VAL A 318 -13.38 -10.55 -5.77
CA VAL A 318 -13.59 -11.81 -6.49
C VAL A 318 -14.12 -11.55 -7.89
N LEU A 319 -15.15 -10.72 -8.03
CA LEU A 319 -15.75 -10.36 -9.33
C LEU A 319 -14.71 -9.76 -10.27
N LEU A 320 -13.94 -8.78 -9.80
CA LEU A 320 -12.93 -8.11 -10.61
C LEU A 320 -11.74 -9.02 -10.97
N SER A 321 -11.55 -10.15 -10.26
CA SER A 321 -10.53 -11.15 -10.59
C SER A 321 -11.01 -12.24 -11.54
N THR A 322 -12.24 -12.16 -12.06
CA THR A 322 -12.80 -13.15 -13.00
C THR A 322 -12.21 -13.02 -14.41
N LYS A 323 -12.27 -14.12 -15.18
CA LYS A 323 -11.76 -14.14 -16.56
C LYS A 323 -12.51 -13.17 -17.49
N PRO A 324 -13.86 -13.05 -17.46
CA PRO A 324 -14.56 -12.08 -18.29
C PRO A 324 -14.08 -10.66 -18.09
N VAL A 325 -13.95 -10.21 -16.83
CA VAL A 325 -13.46 -8.87 -16.50
C VAL A 325 -12.04 -8.66 -17.05
N SER A 326 -11.14 -9.63 -16.85
CA SER A 326 -9.77 -9.51 -17.35
C SER A 326 -9.69 -9.45 -18.88
N VAL A 327 -10.59 -10.11 -19.61
CA VAL A 327 -10.62 -10.05 -21.08
C VAL A 327 -11.12 -8.69 -21.56
N VAL A 328 -12.23 -8.20 -21.00
CA VAL A 328 -12.82 -6.91 -21.39
C VAL A 328 -11.89 -5.73 -21.13
N PHE A 329 -11.27 -5.69 -19.93
CA PHE A 329 -10.45 -4.55 -19.50
C PHE A 329 -8.97 -4.67 -19.87
N ARG A 330 -8.57 -5.76 -20.53
CA ARG A 330 -7.17 -5.98 -20.91
C ARG A 330 -6.53 -4.81 -21.65
N PRO A 331 -7.19 -4.15 -22.63
CA PRO A 331 -6.55 -3.07 -23.39
C PRO A 331 -6.11 -1.87 -22.52
N ILE A 332 -6.83 -1.58 -21.44
CA ILE A 332 -6.53 -0.43 -20.55
C ILE A 332 -5.75 -0.82 -19.30
N VAL A 333 -5.67 -2.12 -18.97
CA VAL A 333 -4.93 -2.63 -17.80
C VAL A 333 -3.55 -3.15 -18.21
N GLU A 334 -3.48 -3.84 -19.36
CA GLU A 334 -2.26 -4.44 -19.92
C GLU A 334 -2.09 -4.06 -21.39
N PRO A 335 -1.92 -2.76 -21.72
CA PRO A 335 -1.76 -2.33 -23.11
C PRO A 335 -0.48 -2.94 -23.71
N LYS A 336 -0.56 -3.33 -24.99
CA LYS A 336 0.62 -3.75 -25.74
C LYS A 336 1.38 -2.53 -26.20
N LEU A 337 2.62 -2.40 -25.78
CA LEU A 337 3.49 -1.24 -26.05
C LEU A 337 4.66 -1.59 -26.99
N ASP A 338 4.62 -2.74 -27.65
CA ASP A 338 5.70 -3.22 -28.54
C ASP A 338 6.05 -2.20 -29.63
N TRP A 339 5.05 -1.40 -30.05
CA TRP A 339 5.22 -0.34 -31.05
C TRP A 339 6.05 0.87 -30.55
N MET A 340 6.20 1.03 -29.22
CA MET A 340 6.97 2.11 -28.62
C MET A 340 8.48 1.80 -28.54
N PHE A 341 8.85 0.52 -28.68
CA PHE A 341 10.25 0.10 -28.53
C PHE A 341 10.82 -0.30 -29.89
N GLY A 342 12.04 0.17 -30.18
CA GLY A 342 12.81 -0.30 -31.33
C GLY A 342 13.01 -1.82 -31.26
N ARG A 343 13.04 -2.49 -32.39
CA ARG A 343 13.41 -3.89 -32.44
C ARG A 343 14.82 -4.05 -31.88
N SER A 344 14.99 -4.82 -30.82
CA SER A 344 16.31 -5.25 -30.36
C SER A 344 16.93 -6.02 -31.53
N GLU A 345 17.96 -5.46 -32.16
CA GLU A 345 18.81 -6.22 -33.07
C GLU A 345 19.40 -7.38 -32.23
N ALA A 346 19.06 -8.59 -32.62
CA ALA A 346 19.72 -9.78 -32.07
C ALA A 346 21.22 -9.62 -32.34
N PRO A 347 22.11 -9.83 -31.35
CA PRO A 347 23.52 -9.78 -31.60
C PRO A 347 23.84 -10.79 -32.72
N THR A 348 24.31 -10.27 -33.87
CA THR A 348 24.90 -11.07 -34.93
C THR A 348 26.03 -11.87 -34.31
N ARG A 349 25.92 -13.19 -34.36
CA ARG A 349 26.92 -14.14 -33.86
C ARG A 349 28.22 -14.04 -34.69
#